data_06fb6d351c6ef377f90ab206932282a8
#
_entry.id   06fb6d351c6ef377f90ab206932282a8
#
_cell.length_a   1.000
_cell.length_b   1.000
_cell.length_c   1.000
_cell.angle_alpha   90.00
_cell.angle_beta   90.00
_cell.angle_gamma   90.00
#
_symmetry.space_group_name_H-M   'P 1'
#
loop_
_entity.id
_entity.type
_entity.pdbx_description
1 polymer ?
#
loop_
_entity_poly.entity_id
_entity_poly.type
_entity_poly.pdbx_seq_one_letter_code
_entity_poly.pdbx_strand_id
1 'polypeptide(L)'
;MGSLKEYLMQDIRFQEALKACMNCGVCTAICPAAEFYNYDPRRICDTIQRGNETEIEQLLKSDTIWYCGQCMSCKTRCPRNNIPGELISILRKTSQELGFFKESAKGRQQVFLMKYLGNNILEIGYCVHPDKVRPEGHPEQGPIWEWYLENIKDIAPKL
;
A
#
# COMPACT_ATOMS: atom_id res chain seq x y z
N MET A 1 11.28 -19.76 -15.41
CA MET A 1 10.40 -19.05 -14.46
C MET A 1 9.05 -18.96 -15.13
N GLY A 2 7.94 -19.29 -14.44
CA GLY A 2 6.59 -19.09 -14.96
C GLY A 2 6.32 -17.60 -15.25
N SER A 3 5.19 -17.28 -15.87
CA SER A 3 4.85 -15.90 -16.18
C SER A 3 4.60 -15.08 -14.91
N LEU A 4 4.82 -13.75 -14.96
CA LEU A 4 4.52 -12.85 -13.81
C LEU A 4 3.04 -12.94 -13.44
N LYS A 5 2.16 -13.11 -14.42
CA LYS A 5 0.73 -13.31 -14.17
C LYS A 5 0.48 -14.61 -13.40
N GLU A 6 1.12 -15.72 -13.76
CA GLU A 6 1.01 -16.98 -13.01
C GLU A 6 1.54 -16.81 -11.58
N TYR A 7 2.63 -16.07 -11.40
CA TYR A 7 3.16 -15.76 -10.07
C TYR A 7 2.15 -14.99 -9.21
N LEU A 8 1.53 -13.96 -9.77
CA LEU A 8 0.48 -13.19 -9.09
C LEU A 8 -0.72 -14.07 -8.71
N MET A 9 -1.11 -14.99 -9.59
CA MET A 9 -2.25 -15.90 -9.37
C MET A 9 -2.00 -16.94 -8.26
N GLN A 10 -0.76 -17.15 -7.82
CA GLN A 10 -0.44 -18.02 -6.67
C GLN A 10 -0.84 -17.39 -5.32
N ASP A 11 -1.01 -16.07 -5.26
CA ASP A 11 -1.53 -15.43 -4.03
C ASP A 11 -3.01 -15.78 -3.85
N ILE A 12 -3.32 -16.38 -2.70
CA ILE A 12 -4.68 -16.87 -2.41
C ILE A 12 -5.77 -15.80 -2.53
N ARG A 13 -5.40 -14.52 -2.36
CA ARG A 13 -6.30 -13.38 -2.45
C ARG A 13 -6.60 -12.96 -3.88
N PHE A 14 -5.80 -13.42 -4.85
CA PHE A 14 -5.89 -12.95 -6.23
C PHE A 14 -7.26 -13.19 -6.85
N GLN A 15 -7.85 -14.36 -6.60
CA GLN A 15 -9.15 -14.73 -7.15
C GLN A 15 -10.28 -13.80 -6.66
N GLU A 16 -10.17 -13.33 -5.43
CA GLU A 16 -11.14 -12.36 -4.87
C GLU A 16 -10.81 -10.92 -5.27
N ALA A 17 -9.52 -10.60 -5.41
CA ALA A 17 -9.06 -9.26 -5.76
C ALA A 17 -9.41 -8.88 -7.21
N LEU A 18 -9.28 -9.82 -8.13
CA LEU A 18 -9.53 -9.60 -9.55
C LEU A 18 -10.32 -10.76 -10.17
N LYS A 19 -11.64 -10.58 -10.27
CA LYS A 19 -12.55 -11.42 -11.06
C LYS A 19 -12.56 -10.90 -12.50
N ALA A 20 -13.68 -10.96 -13.19
CA ALA A 20 -13.81 -10.36 -14.52
C ALA A 20 -14.06 -8.84 -14.42
N CYS A 21 -13.04 -8.02 -14.55
CA CYS A 21 -13.18 -6.57 -14.59
C CYS A 21 -13.80 -6.12 -15.91
N MET A 22 -14.88 -5.34 -15.83
CA MET A 22 -15.59 -4.79 -17.00
C MET A 22 -15.13 -3.39 -17.40
N ASN A 23 -14.06 -2.89 -16.82
CA ASN A 23 -13.46 -1.59 -17.11
C ASN A 23 -14.40 -0.37 -16.95
N CYS A 24 -15.38 -0.43 -16.06
CA CYS A 24 -16.39 0.63 -15.89
C CYS A 24 -15.87 1.96 -15.32
N GLY A 25 -14.66 2.00 -14.73
CA GLY A 25 -14.04 3.22 -14.23
C GLY A 25 -14.47 3.68 -12.84
N VAL A 26 -15.46 3.07 -12.21
CA VAL A 26 -15.97 3.48 -10.88
C VAL A 26 -14.85 3.53 -9.83
N CYS A 27 -13.95 2.55 -9.81
CA CYS A 27 -12.83 2.51 -8.86
C CYS A 27 -11.86 3.69 -9.00
N THR A 28 -11.70 4.22 -10.22
CA THR A 28 -10.88 5.43 -10.47
C THR A 28 -11.63 6.68 -10.06
N ALA A 29 -12.92 6.77 -10.41
CA ALA A 29 -13.73 7.96 -10.13
C ALA A 29 -13.89 8.26 -8.63
N ILE A 30 -13.83 7.25 -7.76
CA ILE A 30 -13.96 7.41 -6.31
C ILE A 30 -12.63 7.37 -5.57
N CYS A 31 -11.52 7.23 -6.29
CA CYS A 31 -10.21 7.03 -5.66
C CYS A 31 -9.60 8.36 -5.23
N PRO A 32 -9.38 8.62 -3.93
CA PRO A 32 -8.75 9.85 -3.49
C PRO A 32 -7.32 10.02 -4.03
N ALA A 33 -6.59 8.93 -4.25
CA ALA A 33 -5.26 9.02 -4.84
C ALA A 33 -5.28 9.46 -6.32
N ALA A 34 -6.36 9.15 -7.06
CA ALA A 34 -6.49 9.56 -8.45
C ALA A 34 -6.73 11.08 -8.63
N GLU A 35 -7.16 11.75 -7.57
CA GLU A 35 -7.34 13.20 -7.57
C GLU A 35 -5.98 13.93 -7.52
N PHE A 36 -5.01 13.39 -6.80
CA PHE A 36 -3.72 14.06 -6.53
C PHE A 36 -2.56 13.52 -7.35
N TYR A 37 -2.69 12.30 -7.89
CA TYR A 37 -1.63 11.61 -8.63
C TYR A 37 -2.12 11.11 -9.98
N ASN A 38 -1.22 10.91 -10.91
CA ASN A 38 -1.49 10.14 -12.13
C ASN A 38 -1.66 8.64 -11.79
N TYR A 39 -2.80 8.32 -11.16
CA TYR A 39 -3.11 7.02 -10.61
C TYR A 39 -4.49 6.54 -11.07
N ASP A 40 -4.54 5.39 -11.70
CA ASP A 40 -5.77 4.80 -12.25
C ASP A 40 -5.89 3.31 -11.86
N PRO A 41 -6.65 2.98 -10.78
CA PRO A 41 -6.88 1.60 -10.38
C PRO A 41 -7.56 0.76 -11.45
N ARG A 42 -8.42 1.34 -12.30
CA ARG A 42 -9.05 0.65 -13.43
C ARG A 42 -7.99 0.16 -14.42
N ARG A 43 -7.06 1.05 -14.80
CA ARG A 43 -5.98 0.71 -15.74
C ARG A 43 -5.08 -0.39 -15.18
N ILE A 44 -4.80 -0.35 -13.87
CA ILE A 44 -4.04 -1.42 -13.21
C ILE A 44 -4.76 -2.77 -13.35
N CYS A 45 -6.06 -2.82 -13.01
CA CYS A 45 -6.86 -4.04 -13.17
C CYS A 45 -6.86 -4.56 -14.61
N ASP A 46 -7.00 -3.66 -15.57
CA ASP A 46 -6.99 -3.99 -17.01
C ASP A 46 -5.64 -4.54 -17.47
N THR A 47 -4.53 -3.94 -17.05
CA THR A 47 -3.17 -4.43 -17.37
C THR A 47 -2.97 -5.87 -16.85
N ILE A 48 -3.35 -6.14 -15.62
CA ILE A 48 -3.22 -7.49 -15.04
C ILE A 48 -4.18 -8.47 -15.74
N GLN A 49 -5.40 -8.06 -16.05
CA GLN A 49 -6.37 -8.91 -16.74
C GLN A 49 -5.89 -9.31 -18.14
N ARG A 50 -5.34 -8.37 -18.91
CA ARG A 50 -4.75 -8.65 -20.24
C ARG A 50 -3.55 -9.60 -20.16
N GLY A 51 -2.76 -9.52 -19.11
CA GLY A 51 -1.66 -10.45 -18.87
C GLY A 51 -0.44 -10.24 -19.76
N ASN A 52 -0.21 -9.02 -20.27
CA ASN A 52 1.01 -8.69 -20.99
C ASN A 52 2.17 -8.59 -20.00
N GLU A 53 3.12 -9.51 -20.09
CA GLU A 53 4.26 -9.64 -19.18
C GLU A 53 5.10 -8.36 -19.08
N THR A 54 5.37 -7.71 -20.21
CA THR A 54 6.16 -6.46 -20.25
C THR A 54 5.42 -5.33 -19.51
N GLU A 55 4.11 -5.20 -19.73
CA GLU A 55 3.30 -4.18 -19.05
C GLU A 55 3.19 -4.45 -17.53
N ILE A 56 3.08 -5.73 -17.15
CA ILE A 56 3.06 -6.13 -15.73
C ILE A 56 4.40 -5.82 -15.07
N GLU A 57 5.50 -6.15 -15.71
CA GLU A 57 6.85 -5.86 -15.20
C GLU A 57 7.07 -4.35 -15.02
N GLN A 58 6.71 -3.55 -16.03
CA GLN A 58 6.77 -2.09 -15.95
C GLN A 58 5.92 -1.53 -14.81
N LEU A 59 4.73 -2.09 -14.61
CA LEU A 59 3.85 -1.71 -13.51
C LEU A 59 4.49 -2.01 -12.14
N LEU A 60 5.08 -3.19 -11.95
CA LEU A 60 5.75 -3.60 -10.72
C LEU A 60 6.99 -2.75 -10.39
N LYS A 61 7.66 -2.21 -11.40
CA LYS A 61 8.82 -1.29 -11.28
C LYS A 61 8.43 0.16 -11.05
N SER A 62 7.18 0.53 -11.33
CA SER A 62 6.71 1.91 -11.30
C SER A 62 6.37 2.41 -9.90
N ASP A 63 6.28 3.73 -9.74
CA ASP A 63 5.74 4.37 -8.54
C ASP A 63 4.22 4.19 -8.41
N THR A 64 3.53 3.81 -9.50
CA THR A 64 2.07 3.80 -9.60
C THR A 64 1.41 2.93 -8.53
N ILE A 65 1.88 1.70 -8.32
CA ILE A 65 1.29 0.80 -7.32
C ILE A 65 1.44 1.33 -5.88
N TRP A 66 2.38 2.25 -5.64
CA TRP A 66 2.67 2.80 -4.32
C TRP A 66 1.83 4.02 -3.95
N TYR A 67 1.07 4.59 -4.89
CA TYR A 67 0.16 5.70 -4.61
C TYR A 67 -1.14 5.26 -3.92
N CYS A 68 -1.50 3.99 -3.94
CA CYS A 68 -2.72 3.50 -3.30
C CYS A 68 -2.65 3.69 -1.76
N GLY A 69 -3.60 4.41 -1.20
CA GLY A 69 -3.75 4.62 0.25
C GLY A 69 -4.42 3.46 1.00
N GLN A 70 -4.74 2.33 0.33
CA GLN A 70 -5.39 1.15 0.91
C GLN A 70 -6.72 1.43 1.64
N CYS A 71 -7.43 2.49 1.26
CA CYS A 71 -8.70 2.90 1.89
C CYS A 71 -9.88 1.98 1.59
N MET A 72 -9.75 1.06 0.61
CA MET A 72 -10.74 0.08 0.17
C MET A 72 -12.07 0.66 -0.38
N SER A 73 -12.18 1.97 -0.62
CA SER A 73 -13.37 2.59 -1.22
C SER A 73 -13.75 1.96 -2.57
N CYS A 74 -12.75 1.54 -3.34
CA CYS A 74 -12.96 0.86 -4.63
C CYS A 74 -13.67 -0.49 -4.50
N LYS A 75 -13.53 -1.20 -3.37
CA LYS A 75 -14.23 -2.46 -3.09
C LYS A 75 -15.74 -2.25 -2.98
N THR A 76 -16.15 -1.25 -2.18
CA THR A 76 -17.56 -1.02 -1.85
C THR A 76 -18.40 -0.58 -3.04
N ARG A 77 -17.78 -0.06 -4.10
CA ARG A 77 -18.45 0.49 -5.28
C ARG A 77 -18.29 -0.37 -6.54
N CYS A 78 -17.54 -1.46 -6.47
CA CYS A 78 -17.30 -2.29 -7.64
C CYS A 78 -18.54 -3.13 -7.98
N PRO A 79 -19.16 -2.97 -9.18
CA PRO A 79 -20.34 -3.74 -9.57
C PRO A 79 -20.05 -5.23 -9.80
N ARG A 80 -18.77 -5.60 -9.95
CA ARG A 80 -18.30 -6.98 -10.13
C ARG A 80 -17.67 -7.58 -8.88
N ASN A 81 -17.74 -6.87 -7.74
CA ASN A 81 -17.11 -7.27 -6.48
C ASN A 81 -15.59 -7.54 -6.60
N ASN A 82 -14.90 -6.83 -7.50
CA ASN A 82 -13.45 -6.81 -7.48
C ASN A 82 -12.94 -5.96 -6.31
N ILE A 83 -11.72 -6.22 -5.88
CA ILE A 83 -11.06 -5.49 -4.79
C ILE A 83 -9.74 -4.89 -5.32
N PRO A 84 -9.79 -3.80 -6.12
CA PRO A 84 -8.58 -3.23 -6.69
C PRO A 84 -7.50 -2.88 -5.67
N GLY A 85 -7.89 -2.41 -4.46
CA GLY A 85 -6.95 -2.15 -3.38
C GLY A 85 -6.19 -3.40 -2.92
N GLU A 86 -6.86 -4.56 -2.86
CA GLU A 86 -6.21 -5.84 -2.55
C GLU A 86 -5.29 -6.32 -3.67
N LEU A 87 -5.72 -6.16 -4.93
CA LEU A 87 -4.84 -6.44 -6.08
C LEU A 87 -3.53 -5.64 -5.98
N ILE A 88 -3.60 -4.36 -5.60
CA ILE A 88 -2.43 -3.52 -5.43
C ILE A 88 -1.55 -4.01 -4.26
N SER A 89 -2.14 -4.53 -3.18
CA SER A 89 -1.37 -5.16 -2.10
C SER A 89 -0.58 -6.37 -2.60
N ILE A 90 -1.19 -7.19 -3.44
CA ILE A 90 -0.53 -8.34 -4.08
C ILE A 90 0.62 -7.86 -4.99
N LEU A 91 0.38 -6.84 -5.81
CA LEU A 91 1.42 -6.26 -6.68
C LEU A 91 2.60 -5.70 -5.88
N ARG A 92 2.35 -4.99 -4.77
CA ARG A 92 3.41 -4.50 -3.88
C ARG A 92 4.22 -5.63 -3.27
N LYS A 93 3.55 -6.68 -2.77
CA LYS A 93 4.20 -7.88 -2.25
C LYS A 93 5.10 -8.50 -3.31
N THR A 94 4.56 -8.76 -4.50
CA THR A 94 5.32 -9.32 -5.62
C THR A 94 6.49 -8.44 -6.03
N SER A 95 6.30 -7.12 -6.10
CA SER A 95 7.38 -6.17 -6.39
C SER A 95 8.51 -6.24 -5.35
N GLN A 96 8.18 -6.47 -4.08
CA GLN A 96 9.18 -6.64 -3.01
C GLN A 96 9.88 -8.00 -3.12
N GLU A 97 9.16 -9.08 -3.31
CA GLU A 97 9.70 -10.45 -3.39
C GLU A 97 10.64 -10.62 -4.58
N LEU A 98 10.28 -10.05 -5.74
CA LEU A 98 11.09 -10.10 -6.96
C LEU A 98 12.12 -8.96 -7.06
N GLY A 99 12.14 -8.04 -6.10
CA GLY A 99 13.12 -6.95 -6.03
C GLY A 99 12.83 -5.75 -6.95
N PHE A 100 11.72 -5.72 -7.68
CA PHE A 100 11.35 -4.64 -8.60
C PHE A 100 11.13 -3.29 -7.89
N PHE A 101 10.73 -3.29 -6.61
CA PHE A 101 10.58 -2.08 -5.81
C PHE A 101 11.84 -1.19 -5.77
N LYS A 102 13.02 -1.77 -6.04
CA LYS A 102 14.29 -1.05 -6.06
C LYS A 102 14.36 -0.01 -7.20
N GLU A 103 13.60 -0.22 -8.27
CA GLU A 103 13.51 0.72 -9.39
C GLU A 103 12.53 1.87 -9.12
N SER A 104 11.55 1.69 -8.21
CA SER A 104 10.60 2.70 -7.80
C SER A 104 11.14 3.56 -6.64
N ALA A 105 11.08 4.89 -6.77
CA ALA A 105 11.44 5.80 -5.68
C ALA A 105 10.46 5.67 -4.50
N LYS A 106 9.17 5.61 -4.79
CA LYS A 106 8.12 5.41 -3.77
C LYS A 106 8.18 4.03 -3.16
N GLY A 107 8.50 3.01 -3.94
CA GLY A 107 8.70 1.64 -3.46
C GLY A 107 9.82 1.56 -2.43
N ARG A 108 10.99 2.12 -2.73
CA ARG A 108 12.11 2.17 -1.77
C ARG A 108 11.74 2.91 -0.49
N GLN A 109 11.08 4.07 -0.61
CA GLN A 109 10.65 4.86 0.53
C GLN A 109 9.68 4.08 1.43
N GLN A 110 8.66 3.46 0.85
CA GLN A 110 7.66 2.72 1.63
C GLN A 110 8.23 1.46 2.28
N VAL A 111 9.07 0.71 1.57
CA VAL A 111 9.74 -0.47 2.14
C VAL A 111 10.67 -0.09 3.27
N PHE A 112 11.39 1.03 3.14
CA PHE A 112 12.22 1.57 4.23
C PHE A 112 11.37 1.91 5.46
N LEU A 113 10.28 2.65 5.27
CA LEU A 113 9.38 3.02 6.37
C LEU A 113 8.77 1.79 7.04
N MET A 114 8.29 0.81 6.28
CA MET A 114 7.73 -0.43 6.83
C MET A 114 8.75 -1.18 7.68
N LYS A 115 9.99 -1.31 7.22
CA LYS A 115 11.06 -1.95 7.99
C LYS A 115 11.39 -1.17 9.25
N TYR A 116 11.51 0.15 9.14
CA TYR A 116 11.81 1.02 10.28
C TYR A 116 10.73 0.94 11.36
N LEU A 117 9.47 1.08 10.97
CA LEU A 117 8.33 0.99 11.89
C LEU A 117 8.16 -0.43 12.44
N GLY A 118 8.33 -1.45 11.60
CA GLY A 118 8.26 -2.85 12.00
C GLY A 118 9.33 -3.20 13.02
N ASN A 119 10.56 -2.78 12.83
CA ASN A 119 11.65 -2.98 13.78
C ASN A 119 11.35 -2.29 15.12
N ASN A 120 10.85 -1.05 15.09
CA ASN A 120 10.45 -0.37 16.32
C ASN A 120 9.36 -1.15 17.08
N ILE A 121 8.35 -1.67 16.38
CA ILE A 121 7.30 -2.49 17.01
C ILE A 121 7.89 -3.76 17.66
N LEU A 122 8.83 -4.42 16.97
CA LEU A 122 9.45 -5.64 17.49
C LEU A 122 10.36 -5.36 18.70
N GLU A 123 11.06 -4.22 18.71
CA GLU A 123 12.03 -3.88 19.74
C GLU A 123 11.40 -3.23 20.98
N ILE A 124 10.43 -2.34 20.78
CA ILE A 124 9.88 -1.49 21.84
C ILE A 124 8.35 -1.55 21.96
N GLY A 125 7.65 -2.31 21.11
CA GLY A 125 6.19 -2.42 21.10
C GLY A 125 5.44 -1.25 20.43
N TYR A 126 6.14 -0.23 19.92
CA TYR A 126 5.56 0.97 19.32
C TYR A 126 6.12 1.26 17.92
N CYS A 127 5.30 1.84 17.04
CA CYS A 127 5.73 2.27 15.70
C CYS A 127 6.80 3.38 15.76
N VAL A 128 6.70 4.28 16.75
CA VAL A 128 7.61 5.42 16.94
C VAL A 128 8.12 5.42 18.37
N HIS A 129 9.42 5.61 18.54
CA HIS A 129 10.01 5.71 19.87
C HIS A 129 9.43 6.92 20.63
N PRO A 130 8.93 6.74 21.87
CA PRO A 130 8.29 7.83 22.64
C PRO A 130 9.14 9.10 22.74
N ASP A 131 10.45 8.95 22.90
CA ASP A 131 11.39 10.10 22.99
C ASP A 131 11.54 10.89 21.70
N LYS A 132 11.08 10.35 20.56
CA LYS A 132 11.10 11.03 19.25
C LYS A 132 9.79 11.77 18.96
N VAL A 133 8.77 11.58 19.78
CA VAL A 133 7.52 12.32 19.67
C VAL A 133 7.72 13.68 20.32
N ARG A 134 7.72 14.73 19.51
CA ARG A 134 7.91 16.13 19.96
C ARG A 134 6.73 16.98 19.51
N PRO A 135 5.64 17.01 20.29
CA PRO A 135 4.43 17.77 19.93
C PRO A 135 4.70 19.25 19.69
N GLU A 136 5.67 19.83 20.43
CA GLU A 136 6.04 21.25 20.29
C GLU A 136 6.62 21.58 18.90
N GLY A 137 7.20 20.60 18.21
CA GLY A 137 7.72 20.76 16.86
C GLY A 137 6.67 20.57 15.76
N HIS A 138 5.45 20.19 16.10
CA HIS A 138 4.39 19.82 15.15
C HIS A 138 3.03 20.45 15.53
N PRO A 139 2.94 21.80 15.57
CA PRO A 139 1.71 22.48 15.96
C PRO A 139 0.53 22.17 15.04
N GLU A 140 0.78 21.77 13.79
CA GLU A 140 -0.22 21.35 12.82
C GLU A 140 -0.93 20.03 13.18
N GLN A 141 -0.43 19.25 14.14
CA GLN A 141 -1.00 17.96 14.54
C GLN A 141 -2.09 18.10 15.62
N GLY A 142 -2.38 19.31 16.04
CA GLY A 142 -3.45 19.60 17.01
C GLY A 142 -2.97 19.79 18.44
N PRO A 143 -3.91 19.90 19.41
CA PRO A 143 -3.60 20.28 20.79
C PRO A 143 -2.78 19.21 21.52
N ILE A 144 -1.71 19.65 22.20
CA ILE A 144 -0.76 18.79 22.93
C ILE A 144 -1.43 18.02 24.08
N TRP A 145 -2.54 18.49 24.60
CA TRP A 145 -3.26 17.86 25.73
C TRP A 145 -3.72 16.42 25.45
N GLU A 146 -3.81 16.00 24.18
CA GLU A 146 -4.16 14.64 23.79
C GLU A 146 -2.97 13.66 23.86
N TRP A 147 -1.75 14.20 24.01
CA TRP A 147 -0.53 13.41 23.97
C TRP A 147 -0.04 13.07 25.38
N TYR A 148 -0.54 12.03 25.98
CA TYR A 148 -0.11 11.52 27.29
C TYR A 148 1.30 10.90 27.23
N LEU A 149 2.30 11.69 26.85
CA LEU A 149 3.69 11.23 26.65
C LEU A 149 4.32 10.63 27.91
N GLU A 150 3.97 11.13 29.08
CA GLU A 150 4.47 10.59 30.36
C GLU A 150 4.00 9.16 30.56
N ASN A 151 2.72 8.88 30.30
CA ASN A 151 2.17 7.52 30.40
C ASN A 151 2.81 6.56 29.38
N ILE A 152 3.15 7.04 28.20
CA ILE A 152 3.82 6.22 27.17
C ILE A 152 5.25 5.87 27.60
N LYS A 153 5.99 6.82 28.20
CA LYS A 153 7.34 6.60 28.71
C LYS A 153 7.38 5.57 29.84
N ASP A 154 6.35 5.55 30.68
CA ASP A 154 6.23 4.61 31.78
C ASP A 154 5.84 3.19 31.34
N ILE A 155 5.16 3.06 30.23
CA ILE A 155 4.66 1.79 29.70
C ILE A 155 5.70 1.14 28.77
N ALA A 156 6.38 1.92 27.92
CA ALA A 156 7.34 1.42 26.94
C ALA A 156 8.44 0.48 27.52
N PRO A 157 9.01 0.74 28.72
CA PRO A 157 9.98 -0.17 29.34
C PRO A 157 9.40 -1.47 29.89
N LYS A 158 8.08 -1.63 29.94
CA LYS A 158 7.38 -2.77 30.56
C LYS A 158 6.85 -3.77 29.52
N LEU A 159 6.94 -3.42 28.21
CA LEU A 159 6.55 -4.25 27.09
C LEU A 159 7.75 -4.90 26.43
#